data_f2ee4a9a7521f216dcf57efb9b030d93
#
_entry.id   f2ee4a9a7521f216dcf57efb9b030d93
#
_cell.length_a   1.000
_cell.length_b   1.000
_cell.length_c   1.000
_cell.angle_alpha   90.00
_cell.angle_beta   90.00
_cell.angle_gamma   90.00
#
_symmetry.space_group_name_H-M   'P 1'
#
loop_
_entity.id
_entity.type
_entity.pdbx_description
1 polymer ?
#
loop_
_entity_poly.entity_id
_entity_poly.type
_entity_poly.pdbx_seq_one_letter_code
_entity_poly.pdbx_strand_id
1 'polypeptide(L)'
;MKNRLPHLIAMLLACLMLLSSVSILAGCVKEDAPATETASGQNGAAGETSTEYVPDIAKKNYNTTFNVVAIGFNQDLLILDEDKKRDGNSLDEAVYERGVLVKEQLGVECKFADAGDWISYSGKIANTVQIGDDAYQLVLTHVYQGVTDLVTSNSLMNFTDLPSVNLDAPYWNRNLMESLKVDDRYLLGYSDFCLSSTHCVVFNKDMLQNYRLEDPYALVNNKKWTVDKLFSLASAVSEDNGDGKWTVDDYYGISGWGWVPLITFITSCDMKIVDRDEDTGRYYVAYEDNTEKMLSLIDKVTTMYKANYSYMWPSVNYTALKFAEGHSLFQLYSTTGLISLATEKIRFGVLPYPKFDEKQENYRSLNWNGLMGVPASVNKAGNPQMVGEVLELLGYYTGTVKTAYYELQLGAKVSEAQEDADMLDIIWKSLVSDIGLVCCNSSGSMDNLVYMLPMICESPKKNFSSFMRSNKDSAQKGLDKVFKQ
;
A
#
# COMPACT_ATOMS: atom_id res chain seq x y z
N MET A 1 18.69 -1.87 62.26
CA MET A 1 18.90 -3.14 61.55
C MET A 1 17.65 -3.59 60.84
N LYS A 2 17.22 -2.89 59.81
CA LYS A 2 16.12 -3.30 58.89
C LYS A 2 16.49 -2.70 57.54
N ASN A 3 16.79 -3.51 56.53
CA ASN A 3 16.87 -3.25 55.07
C ASN A 3 18.05 -3.89 54.36
N ARG A 4 18.46 -5.14 54.72
CA ARG A 4 19.48 -5.88 53.96
C ARG A 4 18.98 -7.19 53.33
N LEU A 5 17.72 -7.56 53.57
CA LEU A 5 17.12 -8.83 53.10
C LEU A 5 16.75 -8.82 51.60
N PRO A 6 16.23 -7.73 50.99
CA PRO A 6 15.86 -7.77 49.57
C PRO A 6 17.03 -7.80 48.61
N HIS A 7 18.19 -7.27 48.97
CA HIS A 7 19.38 -7.28 48.10
C HIS A 7 20.10 -8.63 48.03
N LEU A 8 20.00 -9.44 49.10
CA LEU A 8 20.56 -10.79 49.11
C LEU A 8 19.78 -11.76 48.26
N ILE A 9 18.43 -11.61 48.20
CA ILE A 9 17.55 -12.45 47.37
C ILE A 9 17.71 -12.10 45.88
N ALA A 10 17.90 -10.84 45.53
CA ALA A 10 18.16 -10.43 44.14
C ALA A 10 19.54 -10.92 43.64
N MET A 11 20.54 -10.98 44.50
CA MET A 11 21.88 -11.47 44.14
C MET A 11 21.92 -13.02 43.99
N LEU A 12 21.12 -13.76 44.75
CA LEU A 12 21.00 -15.21 44.61
C LEU A 12 20.22 -15.63 43.35
N LEU A 13 19.23 -14.84 42.93
CA LEU A 13 18.50 -15.07 41.65
C LEU A 13 19.35 -14.75 40.41
N ALA A 14 20.22 -13.77 40.49
CA ALA A 14 21.15 -13.43 39.39
C ALA A 14 22.25 -14.49 39.21
N CYS A 15 22.71 -15.14 40.29
CA CYS A 15 23.70 -16.24 40.20
C CYS A 15 23.11 -17.56 39.69
N LEU A 16 21.80 -17.80 39.82
CA LEU A 16 21.14 -18.99 39.28
C LEU A 16 20.86 -18.92 37.78
N MET A 17 20.84 -17.75 37.17
CA MET A 17 20.66 -17.59 35.72
C MET A 17 21.98 -17.64 34.92
N LEU A 18 23.12 -17.61 35.57
CA LEU A 18 24.45 -17.71 34.95
C LEU A 18 25.04 -19.11 34.87
N LEU A 19 24.34 -20.14 35.37
CA LEU A 19 24.81 -21.54 35.43
C LEU A 19 24.14 -22.46 34.40
N SER A 20 23.30 -21.96 33.49
CA SER A 20 22.60 -22.76 32.48
C SER A 20 23.11 -22.63 31.04
N SER A 21 24.28 -22.03 30.80
CA SER A 21 24.78 -21.78 29.43
C SER A 21 26.19 -22.37 29.15
N VAL A 22 26.58 -23.46 29.81
CA VAL A 22 27.81 -24.20 29.44
C VAL A 22 27.52 -25.69 29.47
N SER A 23 27.17 -26.25 28.34
CA SER A 23 27.43 -27.67 27.96
C SER A 23 26.81 -27.90 26.58
N ILE A 24 27.58 -27.85 25.53
CA ILE A 24 27.61 -28.77 24.37
C ILE A 24 28.75 -28.30 23.47
N LEU A 25 29.92 -28.85 23.70
CA LEU A 25 30.99 -28.93 22.72
C LEU A 25 31.89 -30.12 23.16
N ALA A 26 31.70 -31.26 22.54
CA ALA A 26 32.77 -32.24 22.23
C ALA A 26 32.15 -33.52 21.69
N GLY A 27 32.66 -34.01 20.57
CA GLY A 27 32.48 -35.38 20.14
C GLY A 27 32.43 -35.60 18.64
N CYS A 28 33.54 -35.39 17.92
CA CYS A 28 33.79 -36.04 16.65
C CYS A 28 34.25 -37.48 16.90
N VAL A 29 33.63 -38.46 16.25
CA VAL A 29 34.32 -39.68 15.74
C VAL A 29 33.53 -40.22 14.55
N LYS A 30 34.25 -40.47 13.45
CA LYS A 30 33.83 -41.21 12.24
C LYS A 30 33.75 -42.71 12.52
N GLU A 31 32.80 -43.39 11.87
CA GLU A 31 33.04 -44.75 11.35
C GLU A 31 32.04 -45.07 10.22
N ASP A 32 32.52 -45.90 9.25
CA ASP A 32 31.99 -46.15 7.92
C ASP A 32 30.85 -47.20 7.88
N ALA A 33 30.02 -47.05 6.89
CA ALA A 33 29.08 -47.85 6.07
C ALA A 33 28.84 -49.36 6.38
N PRO A 34 27.75 -50.04 5.87
CA PRO A 34 27.34 -50.02 4.46
C PRO A 34 25.82 -49.93 4.17
N ALA A 35 25.54 -49.73 2.86
CA ALA A 35 24.26 -49.59 2.21
C ALA A 35 23.33 -50.79 2.27
N THR A 36 22.02 -50.55 2.28
CA THR A 36 21.02 -51.37 1.55
C THR A 36 19.82 -50.50 1.15
N GLU A 37 19.43 -50.62 -0.11
CA GLU A 37 18.29 -49.99 -0.80
C GLU A 37 16.93 -50.45 -0.22
N THR A 38 15.91 -49.61 -0.23
CA THR A 38 14.71 -49.68 -1.10
C THR A 38 13.62 -48.72 -0.66
N ALA A 39 13.23 -47.93 -1.64
CA ALA A 39 11.88 -47.56 -2.12
C ALA A 39 10.92 -46.75 -1.28
N SER A 40 10.58 -45.65 -1.95
CA SER A 40 9.25 -45.04 -2.16
C SER A 40 8.67 -44.12 -1.10
N GLY A 41 8.57 -42.87 -1.50
CA GLY A 41 7.31 -42.14 -1.47
C GLY A 41 7.16 -41.05 -0.43
N GLN A 42 7.32 -39.90 -0.88
CA GLN A 42 6.42 -38.73 -0.76
C GLN A 42 7.11 -37.40 -0.40
N ASN A 43 6.87 -36.50 -1.27
CA ASN A 43 7.14 -35.06 -1.28
C ASN A 43 7.11 -34.42 0.11
N GLY A 44 8.26 -34.05 0.61
CA GLY A 44 8.44 -32.96 1.54
C GLY A 44 8.87 -31.73 0.72
N ALA A 45 8.07 -30.68 0.72
CA ALA A 45 8.45 -29.40 0.14
C ALA A 45 9.75 -28.96 0.79
N ALA A 46 10.82 -28.96 0.00
CA ALA A 46 12.05 -28.29 0.36
C ALA A 46 11.72 -26.80 0.50
N GLY A 47 11.84 -26.26 1.70
CA GLY A 47 11.84 -24.83 1.91
C GLY A 47 13.00 -24.26 1.09
N GLU A 48 12.67 -23.52 0.05
CA GLU A 48 13.62 -22.65 -0.62
C GLU A 48 14.16 -21.68 0.44
N THR A 49 15.40 -21.84 0.84
CA THR A 49 16.15 -20.77 1.49
C THR A 49 16.27 -19.67 0.44
N SER A 50 15.35 -18.72 0.45
CA SER A 50 15.50 -17.49 -0.31
C SER A 50 16.78 -16.83 0.22
N THR A 51 17.83 -16.84 -0.57
CA THR A 51 18.98 -15.97 -0.30
C THR A 51 18.45 -14.54 -0.35
N GLU A 52 18.50 -13.87 0.78
CA GLU A 52 18.07 -12.48 0.91
C GLU A 52 18.79 -11.66 -0.17
N TYR A 53 18.02 -10.96 -1.02
CA TYR A 53 18.60 -10.14 -2.08
C TYR A 53 19.36 -8.96 -1.44
N VAL A 54 20.62 -8.81 -1.79
CA VAL A 54 21.47 -7.69 -1.36
C VAL A 54 21.91 -6.92 -2.60
N PRO A 55 21.66 -5.61 -2.70
CA PRO A 55 22.11 -4.82 -3.85
C PRO A 55 23.65 -4.76 -3.90
N ASP A 56 24.21 -4.99 -5.08
CA ASP A 56 25.66 -4.92 -5.29
C ASP A 56 26.11 -3.46 -5.45
N ILE A 57 26.16 -2.75 -4.32
CA ILE A 57 26.54 -1.35 -4.26
C ILE A 57 27.78 -1.21 -3.37
N ALA A 58 28.93 -0.92 -4.01
CA ALA A 58 30.17 -0.70 -3.32
C ALA A 58 30.10 0.56 -2.43
N LYS A 59 30.82 0.53 -1.30
CA LYS A 59 30.96 1.72 -0.44
C LYS A 59 31.67 2.85 -1.20
N LYS A 60 31.05 4.04 -1.16
CA LYS A 60 31.52 5.27 -1.82
C LYS A 60 31.34 6.46 -0.89
N ASN A 61 31.90 7.60 -1.29
CA ASN A 61 31.65 8.86 -0.60
C ASN A 61 31.39 9.95 -1.64
N TYR A 62 30.12 10.18 -1.95
CA TYR A 62 29.72 11.26 -2.85
C TYR A 62 29.81 12.64 -2.19
N ASN A 63 29.79 12.69 -0.85
CA ASN A 63 29.85 13.93 -0.06
C ASN A 63 28.81 14.97 -0.54
N THR A 64 27.57 14.58 -0.66
CA THR A 64 26.48 15.39 -1.22
C THR A 64 25.15 15.12 -0.53
N THR A 65 24.15 15.94 -0.88
CA THR A 65 22.77 15.79 -0.40
C THR A 65 21.90 15.22 -1.49
N PHE A 66 20.96 14.37 -1.11
CA PHE A 66 19.88 13.85 -1.96
C PHE A 66 18.58 14.52 -1.56
N ASN A 67 18.11 15.44 -2.38
CA ASN A 67 16.95 16.27 -2.09
C ASN A 67 15.67 15.58 -2.58
N VAL A 68 14.75 15.32 -1.66
CA VAL A 68 13.45 14.68 -1.89
C VAL A 68 12.34 15.71 -1.75
N VAL A 69 11.50 15.82 -2.74
CA VAL A 69 10.22 16.57 -2.66
C VAL A 69 9.12 15.56 -2.39
N ALA A 70 8.34 15.76 -1.33
CA ALA A 70 7.24 14.87 -0.98
C ALA A 70 5.93 15.65 -0.84
N ILE A 71 4.95 15.27 -1.67
CA ILE A 71 3.61 15.84 -1.67
C ILE A 71 2.59 14.74 -1.41
N GLY A 72 1.75 14.91 -0.39
CA GLY A 72 0.69 13.95 -0.04
C GLY A 72 1.17 12.70 0.70
N PHE A 73 2.39 12.72 1.22
CA PHE A 73 2.96 11.66 2.05
C PHE A 73 3.07 12.06 3.51
N ASN A 74 3.09 11.08 4.39
CA ASN A 74 3.61 11.26 5.72
C ASN A 74 5.15 11.32 5.65
N GLN A 75 5.69 12.53 5.72
CA GLN A 75 7.13 12.77 5.57
C GLN A 75 7.96 12.05 6.64
N ASP A 76 7.42 11.90 7.85
CA ASP A 76 8.12 11.23 8.95
C ASP A 76 8.36 9.73 8.71
N LEU A 77 7.59 9.09 7.81
CA LEU A 77 7.83 7.71 7.35
C LEU A 77 8.98 7.61 6.33
N LEU A 78 9.37 8.72 5.73
CA LEU A 78 10.31 8.73 4.61
C LEU A 78 11.71 9.13 5.07
N ILE A 79 11.85 10.25 5.75
CA ILE A 79 13.14 10.80 6.17
C ILE A 79 12.95 11.50 7.52
N LEU A 80 13.82 11.19 8.47
CA LEU A 80 13.94 11.95 9.72
C LEU A 80 15.26 12.71 9.72
N ASP A 81 15.17 14.03 9.92
CA ASP A 81 16.33 14.88 10.12
C ASP A 81 16.99 14.58 11.48
N GLU A 82 18.31 14.72 11.56
CA GLU A 82 19.07 14.53 12.80
C GLU A 82 18.56 15.43 13.95
N ASP A 83 18.03 16.61 13.60
CA ASP A 83 17.51 17.59 14.56
C ASP A 83 16.08 17.26 15.05
N LYS A 84 15.35 16.36 14.40
CA LYS A 84 14.03 15.92 14.86
C LYS A 84 14.18 15.05 16.10
N LYS A 85 13.47 15.45 17.15
CA LYS A 85 13.41 14.70 18.39
C LYS A 85 12.75 13.33 18.09
N ARG A 86 13.53 12.27 18.21
CA ARG A 86 13.02 10.91 18.16
C ARG A 86 12.24 10.65 19.43
N ASP A 87 10.97 10.30 19.27
CA ASP A 87 10.08 10.07 20.42
C ASP A 87 10.30 8.70 21.07
N GLY A 88 11.34 7.97 20.63
CA GLY A 88 11.70 6.65 21.16
C GLY A 88 10.74 5.55 20.71
N ASN A 89 9.89 5.81 19.69
CA ASN A 89 9.12 4.76 19.05
C ASN A 89 9.98 3.99 18.03
N SER A 90 9.66 2.74 17.83
CA SER A 90 10.43 1.83 16.97
C SER A 90 10.45 2.26 15.50
N LEU A 91 9.41 2.97 15.04
CA LEU A 91 9.30 3.43 13.66
C LEU A 91 10.27 4.59 13.39
N ASP A 92 10.30 5.61 14.26
CA ASP A 92 11.21 6.75 14.10
C ASP A 92 12.67 6.32 14.16
N GLU A 93 13.00 5.37 15.06
CA GLU A 93 14.34 4.80 15.12
C GLU A 93 14.70 4.07 13.82
N ALA A 94 13.79 3.26 13.26
CA ALA A 94 14.04 2.52 12.02
C ALA A 94 14.20 3.46 10.80
N VAL A 95 13.39 4.52 10.72
CA VAL A 95 13.49 5.54 9.65
C VAL A 95 14.80 6.29 9.73
N TYR A 96 15.21 6.70 10.93
CA TYR A 96 16.48 7.36 11.16
C TYR A 96 17.67 6.45 10.79
N GLU A 97 17.68 5.21 11.28
CA GLU A 97 18.73 4.22 11.00
C GLU A 97 18.88 3.96 9.50
N ARG A 98 17.77 3.86 8.76
CA ARG A 98 17.81 3.76 7.30
C ARG A 98 18.59 4.91 6.66
N GLY A 99 18.35 6.15 7.09
CA GLY A 99 19.07 7.33 6.61
C GLY A 99 20.57 7.27 6.95
N VAL A 100 20.92 6.82 8.16
CA VAL A 100 22.30 6.62 8.59
C VAL A 100 23.01 5.58 7.73
N LEU A 101 22.38 4.43 7.46
CA LEU A 101 22.95 3.37 6.63
C LEU A 101 23.24 3.83 5.21
N VAL A 102 22.34 4.61 4.58
CA VAL A 102 22.58 5.21 3.26
C VAL A 102 23.76 6.18 3.31
N LYS A 103 23.85 7.04 4.33
CA LYS A 103 24.95 8.00 4.54
C LYS A 103 26.29 7.30 4.75
N GLU A 104 26.32 6.22 5.54
CA GLU A 104 27.53 5.43 5.79
C GLU A 104 28.01 4.69 4.54
N GLN A 105 27.08 4.21 3.70
CA GLN A 105 27.41 3.46 2.48
C GLN A 105 27.88 4.38 1.34
N LEU A 106 27.23 5.54 1.16
CA LEU A 106 27.44 6.40 -0.01
C LEU A 106 27.95 7.81 0.31
N GLY A 107 28.01 8.22 1.57
CA GLY A 107 28.30 9.62 1.94
C GLY A 107 27.22 10.58 1.45
N VAL A 108 25.98 10.13 1.36
CA VAL A 108 24.83 10.91 0.89
C VAL A 108 23.84 11.13 2.01
N GLU A 109 23.47 12.37 2.25
CA GLU A 109 22.46 12.74 3.24
C GLU A 109 21.12 13.02 2.53
N CYS A 110 20.08 12.24 2.86
CA CYS A 110 18.73 12.45 2.33
C CYS A 110 18.03 13.57 3.08
N LYS A 111 17.47 14.54 2.36
CA LYS A 111 16.75 15.69 2.94
C LYS A 111 15.48 16.01 2.17
N PHE A 112 14.50 16.58 2.88
CA PHE A 112 13.37 17.19 2.20
C PHE A 112 13.74 18.55 1.63
N ALA A 113 13.27 18.79 0.40
CA ALA A 113 13.34 20.07 -0.26
C ALA A 113 11.94 20.67 -0.41
N ASP A 114 11.83 22.00 -0.26
CA ASP A 114 10.58 22.71 -0.45
C ASP A 114 10.24 22.84 -1.95
N ALA A 115 9.19 22.15 -2.38
CA ALA A 115 8.62 22.29 -3.72
C ALA A 115 7.45 23.29 -3.80
N GLY A 116 7.05 23.87 -2.69
CA GLY A 116 5.88 24.74 -2.57
C GLY A 116 4.64 23.96 -2.15
N ASP A 117 3.48 24.47 -2.59
CA ASP A 117 2.21 23.89 -2.22
C ASP A 117 1.79 22.72 -3.10
N TRP A 118 0.74 22.02 -2.66
CA TRP A 118 0.11 20.88 -3.30
C TRP A 118 -0.26 21.06 -4.78
N ILE A 119 -0.55 22.29 -5.19
CA ILE A 119 -1.03 22.58 -6.55
C ILE A 119 0.14 22.93 -7.49
N SER A 120 1.12 23.69 -6.99
CA SER A 120 2.16 24.30 -7.81
C SER A 120 3.48 23.51 -7.92
N TYR A 121 3.63 22.44 -7.14
CA TYR A 121 4.90 21.69 -7.08
C TYR A 121 5.33 21.12 -8.44
N SER A 122 4.39 20.60 -9.25
CA SER A 122 4.70 20.02 -10.56
C SER A 122 5.31 21.04 -11.51
N GLY A 123 4.80 22.27 -11.49
CA GLY A 123 5.35 23.39 -12.26
C GLY A 123 6.77 23.77 -11.82
N LYS A 124 7.06 23.75 -10.51
CA LYS A 124 8.43 23.99 -10.02
C LYS A 124 9.39 22.91 -10.50
N ILE A 125 9.01 21.63 -10.39
CA ILE A 125 9.84 20.52 -10.88
C ILE A 125 10.08 20.63 -12.40
N ALA A 126 9.03 20.88 -13.17
CA ALA A 126 9.16 21.07 -14.62
C ALA A 126 10.10 22.22 -14.97
N ASN A 127 10.05 23.34 -14.24
CA ASN A 127 10.95 24.48 -14.43
C ASN A 127 12.40 24.13 -14.11
N THR A 128 12.70 23.42 -13.01
CA THR A 128 14.09 22.99 -12.70
C THR A 128 14.64 22.08 -13.80
N VAL A 129 13.81 21.15 -14.31
CA VAL A 129 14.20 20.30 -15.44
C VAL A 129 14.47 21.12 -16.71
N GLN A 130 13.64 22.11 -17.02
CA GLN A 130 13.79 22.95 -18.21
C GLN A 130 15.08 23.77 -18.20
N ILE A 131 15.44 24.36 -17.05
CA ILE A 131 16.68 25.14 -16.90
C ILE A 131 17.93 24.25 -16.65
N GLY A 132 17.74 22.94 -16.47
CA GLY A 132 18.83 22.00 -16.22
C GLY A 132 19.44 22.10 -14.80
N ASP A 133 18.61 22.50 -13.81
CA ASP A 133 19.01 22.59 -12.41
C ASP A 133 18.81 21.25 -11.69
N ASP A 134 19.81 20.79 -10.92
CA ASP A 134 19.80 19.56 -10.13
C ASP A 134 19.34 19.80 -8.67
N ALA A 135 18.37 20.67 -8.48
CA ALA A 135 17.86 20.99 -7.16
C ALA A 135 17.17 19.82 -6.45
N TYR A 136 16.61 18.87 -7.22
CA TYR A 136 15.83 17.74 -6.72
C TYR A 136 16.27 16.44 -7.38
N GLN A 137 16.47 15.39 -6.58
CA GLN A 137 16.86 14.07 -7.07
C GLN A 137 15.68 13.09 -7.06
N LEU A 138 14.67 13.31 -6.21
CA LEU A 138 13.47 12.49 -6.13
C LEU A 138 12.24 13.35 -5.89
N VAL A 139 11.15 13.02 -6.59
CA VAL A 139 9.82 13.59 -6.37
C VAL A 139 8.88 12.48 -5.94
N LEU A 140 8.26 12.63 -4.78
CA LEU A 140 7.18 11.79 -4.30
C LEU A 140 5.88 12.55 -4.52
N THR A 141 5.05 12.05 -5.41
CA THR A 141 3.83 12.71 -5.89
C THR A 141 2.58 11.94 -5.49
N HIS A 142 1.45 12.59 -5.38
CA HIS A 142 0.16 11.92 -5.28
C HIS A 142 -0.23 11.33 -6.64
N VAL A 143 -1.02 10.22 -6.62
CA VAL A 143 -1.40 9.48 -7.83
C VAL A 143 -2.18 10.32 -8.85
N TYR A 144 -2.93 11.34 -8.41
CA TYR A 144 -3.75 12.15 -9.33
C TYR A 144 -3.44 13.65 -9.32
N GLN A 145 -2.67 14.17 -8.36
CA GLN A 145 -2.44 15.61 -8.27
C GLN A 145 -1.08 16.00 -8.86
N GLY A 146 -1.09 16.76 -9.96
CA GLY A 146 0.11 17.30 -10.60
C GLY A 146 0.99 16.29 -11.34
N VAL A 147 0.70 15.00 -11.20
CA VAL A 147 1.50 13.91 -11.81
C VAL A 147 1.40 13.90 -13.33
N THR A 148 0.23 14.23 -13.89
CA THR A 148 0.03 14.31 -15.34
C THR A 148 0.99 15.29 -15.99
N ASP A 149 1.17 16.48 -15.39
CA ASP A 149 2.06 17.51 -15.91
C ASP A 149 3.51 17.03 -15.93
N LEU A 150 3.96 16.33 -14.90
CA LEU A 150 5.31 15.77 -14.83
C LEU A 150 5.55 14.71 -15.92
N VAL A 151 4.57 13.84 -16.14
CA VAL A 151 4.62 12.78 -17.16
C VAL A 151 4.64 13.37 -18.56
N THR A 152 3.73 14.32 -18.85
CA THR A 152 3.51 14.85 -20.21
C THR A 152 4.52 15.91 -20.63
N SER A 153 5.16 16.59 -19.68
CA SER A 153 6.23 17.57 -19.95
C SER A 153 7.60 16.97 -20.16
N ASN A 154 7.73 15.62 -20.17
CA ASN A 154 9.01 14.91 -20.16
C ASN A 154 9.94 15.34 -19.01
N SER A 155 9.35 15.66 -17.85
CA SER A 155 10.10 16.09 -16.67
C SER A 155 10.67 14.93 -15.85
N LEU A 156 10.35 13.68 -16.20
CA LEU A 156 10.78 12.49 -15.47
C LEU A 156 11.69 11.61 -16.32
N MET A 157 12.67 10.98 -15.66
CA MET A 157 13.49 9.92 -16.24
C MET A 157 12.71 8.60 -16.27
N ASN A 158 13.07 7.73 -17.19
CA ASN A 158 12.69 6.33 -17.15
C ASN A 158 13.56 5.61 -16.09
N PHE A 159 12.95 4.90 -15.17
CA PHE A 159 13.68 4.18 -14.10
C PHE A 159 14.67 3.15 -14.65
N THR A 160 14.42 2.57 -15.83
CA THR A 160 15.36 1.65 -16.47
C THR A 160 16.62 2.33 -17.03
N ASP A 161 16.63 3.66 -17.13
CA ASP A 161 17.79 4.42 -17.59
C ASP A 161 18.70 4.84 -16.41
N LEU A 162 18.28 4.56 -15.17
CA LEU A 162 19.08 4.82 -13.97
C LEU A 162 20.09 3.68 -13.76
N PRO A 163 21.40 3.99 -13.73
CA PRO A 163 22.40 2.99 -13.39
C PRO A 163 22.15 2.40 -12.01
N SER A 164 22.48 1.14 -11.82
CA SER A 164 22.32 0.36 -10.57
C SER A 164 20.88 0.05 -10.15
N VAL A 165 19.86 0.60 -10.77
CA VAL A 165 18.47 0.23 -10.45
C VAL A 165 18.16 -1.16 -10.99
N ASN A 166 17.72 -2.05 -10.09
CA ASN A 166 17.24 -3.38 -10.43
C ASN A 166 15.76 -3.50 -10.06
N LEU A 167 14.87 -3.25 -11.02
CA LEU A 167 13.42 -3.31 -10.81
C LEU A 167 12.88 -4.72 -10.48
N ASP A 168 13.70 -5.77 -10.57
CA ASP A 168 13.36 -7.12 -10.16
C ASP A 168 13.72 -7.39 -8.68
N ALA A 169 14.37 -6.44 -7.99
CA ALA A 169 14.62 -6.56 -6.57
C ALA A 169 13.30 -6.55 -5.76
N PRO A 170 13.21 -7.31 -4.66
CA PRO A 170 11.96 -7.62 -3.96
C PRO A 170 11.26 -6.40 -3.33
N TYR A 171 11.97 -5.31 -3.14
CA TYR A 171 11.41 -4.04 -2.62
C TYR A 171 10.80 -3.14 -3.70
N TRP A 172 10.95 -3.43 -5.00
CA TRP A 172 10.23 -2.72 -6.05
C TRP A 172 8.86 -3.34 -6.30
N ASN A 173 7.81 -2.54 -6.35
CA ASN A 173 6.48 -3.03 -6.67
C ASN A 173 6.26 -3.04 -8.19
N ARG A 174 6.73 -4.12 -8.82
CA ARG A 174 6.66 -4.27 -10.28
C ARG A 174 5.23 -4.20 -10.81
N ASN A 175 4.26 -4.81 -10.12
CA ASN A 175 2.85 -4.80 -10.54
C ASN A 175 2.30 -3.38 -10.67
N LEU A 176 2.56 -2.54 -9.66
CA LEU A 176 2.14 -1.15 -9.69
C LEU A 176 2.83 -0.37 -10.80
N MET A 177 4.14 -0.56 -10.97
CA MET A 177 4.89 0.12 -12.02
C MET A 177 4.45 -0.29 -13.43
N GLU A 178 4.15 -1.57 -13.67
CA GLU A 178 3.59 -2.07 -14.94
C GLU A 178 2.23 -1.42 -15.22
N SER A 179 1.36 -1.27 -14.21
CA SER A 179 0.03 -0.67 -14.39
C SER A 179 0.07 0.83 -14.77
N LEU A 180 1.23 1.48 -14.61
CA LEU A 180 1.43 2.92 -14.85
C LEU A 180 2.47 3.20 -15.96
N LYS A 181 2.84 2.22 -16.76
CA LYS A 181 3.73 2.43 -17.89
C LYS A 181 3.16 3.46 -18.88
N VAL A 182 4.02 4.36 -19.33
CA VAL A 182 3.68 5.34 -20.36
C VAL A 182 4.63 5.12 -21.54
N ASP A 183 4.09 4.73 -22.68
CA ASP A 183 4.87 4.41 -23.91
C ASP A 183 6.04 3.45 -23.61
N ASP A 184 5.75 2.38 -22.88
CA ASP A 184 6.70 1.35 -22.44
C ASP A 184 7.82 1.85 -21.50
N ARG A 185 7.67 3.06 -20.94
CA ARG A 185 8.61 3.65 -19.97
C ARG A 185 8.05 3.62 -18.56
N TYR A 186 8.89 3.32 -17.60
CA TYR A 186 8.60 3.45 -16.16
C TYR A 186 8.95 4.86 -15.69
N LEU A 187 8.09 5.83 -15.98
CA LEU A 187 8.27 7.22 -15.53
C LEU A 187 7.86 7.42 -14.07
N LEU A 188 6.98 6.54 -13.59
CA LEU A 188 6.49 6.52 -12.22
C LEU A 188 6.92 5.21 -11.56
N GLY A 189 7.57 5.32 -10.41
CA GLY A 189 8.10 4.23 -9.64
C GLY A 189 7.35 4.02 -8.32
N TYR A 190 7.54 2.85 -7.73
CA TYR A 190 7.10 2.53 -6.38
C TYR A 190 7.99 1.45 -5.79
N SER A 191 8.54 1.71 -4.62
CA SER A 191 9.24 0.72 -3.80
C SER A 191 8.73 0.73 -2.36
N ASP A 192 9.17 -0.23 -1.56
CA ASP A 192 8.84 -0.29 -0.13
C ASP A 192 9.20 1.02 0.60
N PHE A 193 10.17 1.79 0.11
CA PHE A 193 10.48 3.13 0.63
C PHE A 193 9.24 4.04 0.67
N CYS A 194 8.30 3.88 -0.25
CA CYS A 194 7.13 4.76 -0.35
C CYS A 194 6.05 4.52 0.71
N LEU A 195 5.99 3.39 1.39
CA LEU A 195 5.02 3.01 2.45
C LEU A 195 3.78 3.94 2.51
N SER A 196 3.03 4.00 1.41
CA SER A 196 1.94 4.94 1.29
C SER A 196 0.61 4.34 1.72
N SER A 197 -0.45 5.16 1.79
CA SER A 197 -1.79 4.69 2.12
C SER A 197 -2.42 3.93 0.96
N THR A 198 -3.04 2.81 1.26
CA THR A 198 -3.96 2.11 0.36
C THR A 198 -5.24 1.74 1.11
N HIS A 199 -6.23 1.17 0.41
CA HIS A 199 -7.49 0.77 1.03
C HIS A 199 -7.49 -0.70 1.40
N CYS A 200 -8.09 -1.00 2.54
CA CYS A 200 -8.28 -2.33 3.09
C CYS A 200 -9.72 -2.50 3.63
N VAL A 201 -10.09 -3.71 3.94
CA VAL A 201 -11.29 -3.99 4.72
C VAL A 201 -10.83 -4.37 6.12
N VAL A 202 -11.35 -3.70 7.15
CA VAL A 202 -11.16 -4.13 8.53
C VAL A 202 -12.41 -4.84 9.02
N PHE A 203 -12.26 -5.78 9.95
CA PHE A 203 -13.40 -6.46 10.56
C PHE A 203 -13.26 -6.58 12.06
N ASN A 204 -14.41 -6.57 12.74
CA ASN A 204 -14.51 -6.73 14.18
C ASN A 204 -14.50 -8.22 14.54
N LYS A 205 -13.40 -8.69 15.16
CA LYS A 205 -13.19 -10.10 15.54
C LYS A 205 -14.24 -10.59 16.55
N ASP A 206 -14.68 -9.72 17.45
CA ASP A 206 -15.67 -10.08 18.47
C ASP A 206 -17.08 -10.23 17.85
N MET A 207 -17.48 -9.31 16.96
CA MET A 207 -18.75 -9.47 16.22
C MET A 207 -18.73 -10.71 15.34
N LEU A 208 -17.63 -10.96 14.61
CA LEU A 208 -17.49 -12.17 13.77
C LEU A 208 -17.75 -13.44 14.59
N GLN A 209 -17.16 -13.52 15.80
CA GLN A 209 -17.33 -14.64 16.71
C GLN A 209 -18.76 -14.74 17.26
N ASN A 210 -19.34 -13.60 17.70
CA ASN A 210 -20.68 -13.56 18.28
C ASN A 210 -21.76 -14.00 17.29
N TYR A 211 -21.63 -13.59 16.03
CA TYR A 211 -22.53 -14.00 14.94
C TYR A 211 -22.18 -15.36 14.33
N ARG A 212 -21.08 -16.01 14.78
CA ARG A 212 -20.61 -17.34 14.33
C ARG A 212 -20.40 -17.38 12.82
N LEU A 213 -19.79 -16.34 12.28
CA LEU A 213 -19.56 -16.21 10.84
C LEU A 213 -18.26 -16.92 10.42
N GLU A 214 -18.17 -17.21 9.14
CA GLU A 214 -17.00 -17.83 8.52
C GLU A 214 -15.77 -16.93 8.65
N ASP A 215 -14.61 -17.55 8.87
CA ASP A 215 -13.34 -16.86 9.06
C ASP A 215 -12.87 -16.17 7.77
N PRO A 216 -12.76 -14.83 7.73
CA PRO A 216 -12.34 -14.10 6.54
C PRO A 216 -10.88 -14.37 6.14
N TYR A 217 -9.98 -14.65 7.08
CA TYR A 217 -8.58 -15.00 6.76
C TYR A 217 -8.51 -16.29 5.96
N ALA A 218 -9.27 -17.31 6.40
CA ALA A 218 -9.37 -18.56 5.67
C ALA A 218 -9.95 -18.34 4.25
N LEU A 219 -10.91 -17.44 4.10
CA LEU A 219 -11.45 -17.07 2.78
C LEU A 219 -10.40 -16.42 1.89
N VAL A 220 -9.59 -15.50 2.41
CA VAL A 220 -8.49 -14.87 1.67
C VAL A 220 -7.46 -15.90 1.24
N ASN A 221 -6.98 -16.72 2.17
CA ASN A 221 -5.94 -17.72 1.94
C ASN A 221 -6.38 -18.79 0.93
N ASN A 222 -7.68 -19.14 0.93
CA ASN A 222 -8.28 -20.08 -0.03
C ASN A 222 -8.76 -19.42 -1.33
N LYS A 223 -8.45 -18.12 -1.56
CA LYS A 223 -8.87 -17.34 -2.72
C LYS A 223 -10.39 -17.25 -2.92
N LYS A 224 -11.18 -17.39 -1.85
CA LYS A 224 -12.64 -17.33 -1.81
C LYS A 224 -13.20 -16.01 -1.28
N TRP A 225 -12.33 -15.07 -0.92
CA TRP A 225 -12.74 -13.74 -0.49
C TRP A 225 -13.15 -12.90 -1.69
N THR A 226 -14.47 -12.85 -1.93
CA THR A 226 -15.09 -12.18 -3.08
C THR A 226 -16.09 -11.12 -2.62
N VAL A 227 -16.52 -10.24 -3.56
CA VAL A 227 -17.54 -9.21 -3.31
C VAL A 227 -18.83 -9.85 -2.75
N ASP A 228 -19.27 -10.95 -3.36
CA ASP A 228 -20.47 -11.67 -2.88
C ASP A 228 -20.28 -12.23 -1.47
N LYS A 229 -19.10 -12.74 -1.17
CA LYS A 229 -18.80 -13.27 0.17
C LYS A 229 -18.78 -12.16 1.22
N LEU A 230 -18.12 -11.03 0.95
CA LEU A 230 -18.12 -9.87 1.85
C LEU A 230 -19.57 -9.41 2.14
N PHE A 231 -20.38 -9.21 1.10
CA PHE A 231 -21.75 -8.71 1.29
C PHE A 231 -22.68 -9.75 1.93
N SER A 232 -22.46 -11.04 1.67
CA SER A 232 -23.18 -12.11 2.34
C SER A 232 -22.88 -12.14 3.84
N LEU A 233 -21.61 -12.06 4.26
CA LEU A 233 -21.24 -12.00 5.66
C LEU A 233 -21.75 -10.71 6.32
N ALA A 234 -21.64 -9.56 5.63
CA ALA A 234 -22.14 -8.29 6.13
C ALA A 234 -23.66 -8.32 6.35
N SER A 235 -24.42 -8.95 5.45
CA SER A 235 -25.88 -9.01 5.57
C SER A 235 -26.40 -9.77 6.80
N ALA A 236 -25.54 -10.52 7.47
CA ALA A 236 -25.88 -11.21 8.70
C ALA A 236 -26.02 -10.26 9.92
N VAL A 237 -25.53 -9.01 9.82
CA VAL A 237 -25.59 -8.02 10.88
C VAL A 237 -26.40 -6.82 10.41
N SER A 238 -27.59 -6.65 11.01
CA SER A 238 -28.48 -5.51 10.75
C SER A 238 -29.46 -5.40 11.92
N GLU A 239 -29.08 -4.63 12.93
CA GLU A 239 -29.86 -4.52 14.18
C GLU A 239 -30.09 -3.07 14.56
N ASP A 240 -31.36 -2.71 14.79
CA ASP A 240 -31.77 -1.45 15.38
C ASP A 240 -31.51 -1.50 16.91
N ASN A 241 -31.00 -0.45 17.50
CA ASN A 241 -30.69 -0.35 18.94
C ASN A 241 -31.94 -0.39 19.82
N GLY A 242 -33.15 -0.50 19.24
CA GLY A 242 -34.43 -0.59 19.94
C GLY A 242 -35.21 0.72 19.94
N ASP A 243 -34.76 1.78 19.29
CA ASP A 243 -35.44 3.07 19.21
C ASP A 243 -36.37 3.19 17.96
N GLY A 244 -36.29 2.23 17.03
CA GLY A 244 -37.11 2.17 15.80
C GLY A 244 -36.67 3.14 14.72
N LYS A 245 -35.44 3.68 14.80
CA LYS A 245 -34.86 4.61 13.84
C LYS A 245 -33.46 4.16 13.46
N TRP A 246 -33.23 3.96 12.19
CA TRP A 246 -31.89 3.66 11.69
C TRP A 246 -31.00 4.90 11.75
N THR A 247 -29.99 4.85 12.60
CA THR A 247 -29.01 5.91 12.85
C THR A 247 -27.60 5.34 12.90
N VAL A 248 -26.61 6.19 13.10
CA VAL A 248 -25.22 5.81 13.32
C VAL A 248 -25.00 4.95 14.59
N ASP A 249 -25.94 4.96 15.53
CA ASP A 249 -25.85 4.24 16.81
C ASP A 249 -26.40 2.80 16.72
N ASP A 250 -26.80 2.36 15.53
CA ASP A 250 -27.27 1.00 15.26
C ASP A 250 -26.10 0.08 14.85
N TYR A 251 -26.41 -1.22 14.64
CA TYR A 251 -25.41 -2.21 14.30
C TYR A 251 -25.49 -2.60 12.83
N TYR A 252 -24.38 -2.46 12.13
CA TYR A 252 -24.27 -2.64 10.68
C TYR A 252 -23.32 -3.76 10.31
N GLY A 253 -23.62 -4.45 9.22
CA GLY A 253 -22.72 -5.43 8.65
C GLY A 253 -21.52 -4.82 7.96
N ILE A 254 -21.71 -3.65 7.33
CA ILE A 254 -20.63 -2.94 6.65
C ILE A 254 -20.81 -1.42 6.79
N SER A 255 -19.70 -0.76 7.09
CA SER A 255 -19.63 0.69 7.13
C SER A 255 -18.46 1.21 6.29
N GLY A 256 -18.50 2.50 5.96
CA GLY A 256 -17.41 3.11 5.23
C GLY A 256 -17.69 4.55 4.85
N TRP A 257 -16.69 5.17 4.24
CA TRP A 257 -16.84 6.44 3.57
C TRP A 257 -17.25 6.23 2.11
N GLY A 258 -18.23 7.00 1.64
CA GLY A 258 -18.92 6.74 0.38
C GLY A 258 -18.15 7.09 -0.92
N TRP A 259 -16.86 7.48 -0.86
CA TRP A 259 -16.12 7.94 -2.03
C TRP A 259 -15.02 6.95 -2.47
N VAL A 260 -13.80 7.16 -2.02
CA VAL A 260 -12.63 6.36 -2.46
C VAL A 260 -12.76 4.87 -2.13
N PRO A 261 -13.32 4.48 -0.98
CA PRO A 261 -13.61 3.07 -0.70
C PRO A 261 -14.48 2.39 -1.77
N LEU A 262 -15.45 3.11 -2.35
CA LEU A 262 -16.29 2.56 -3.42
C LEU A 262 -15.55 2.50 -4.77
N ILE A 263 -14.68 3.47 -5.08
CA ILE A 263 -13.82 3.41 -6.29
C ILE A 263 -12.92 2.18 -6.23
N THR A 264 -12.42 1.84 -5.06
CA THR A 264 -11.51 0.70 -4.85
C THR A 264 -12.11 -0.63 -5.32
N PHE A 265 -13.44 -0.81 -5.31
CA PHE A 265 -14.09 -2.01 -5.85
C PHE A 265 -13.85 -2.19 -7.35
N ILE A 266 -13.74 -1.12 -8.14
CA ILE A 266 -13.42 -1.21 -9.57
C ILE A 266 -12.06 -1.87 -9.76
N THR A 267 -11.05 -1.33 -9.08
CA THR A 267 -9.68 -1.86 -9.15
C THR A 267 -9.57 -3.26 -8.55
N SER A 268 -10.18 -3.49 -7.37
CA SER A 268 -10.10 -4.80 -6.69
C SER A 268 -10.75 -5.91 -7.49
N CYS A 269 -11.74 -5.58 -8.30
CA CYS A 269 -12.39 -6.48 -9.25
C CYS A 269 -11.64 -6.59 -10.58
N ASP A 270 -10.39 -6.17 -10.66
CA ASP A 270 -9.53 -6.26 -11.86
C ASP A 270 -10.21 -5.64 -13.09
N MET A 271 -10.71 -4.41 -12.92
CA MET A 271 -11.27 -3.57 -13.98
C MET A 271 -10.49 -2.26 -14.05
N LYS A 272 -10.36 -1.73 -15.26
CA LYS A 272 -9.60 -0.53 -15.56
C LYS A 272 -10.51 0.63 -15.95
N ILE A 273 -10.13 1.83 -15.60
CA ILE A 273 -10.74 3.10 -16.07
C ILE A 273 -10.21 3.42 -17.45
N VAL A 274 -8.89 3.32 -17.59
CA VAL A 274 -8.15 3.55 -18.83
C VAL A 274 -7.25 2.36 -19.09
N ASP A 275 -7.23 1.90 -20.35
CA ASP A 275 -6.27 0.90 -20.82
C ASP A 275 -5.54 1.41 -22.06
N ARG A 276 -4.52 0.69 -22.48
CA ARG A 276 -3.73 0.96 -23.67
C ARG A 276 -3.94 -0.16 -24.67
N ASP A 277 -4.34 0.19 -25.86
CA ASP A 277 -4.45 -0.74 -26.99
C ASP A 277 -3.04 -1.21 -27.40
N GLU A 278 -2.81 -2.51 -27.39
CA GLU A 278 -1.48 -3.11 -27.63
C GLU A 278 -1.00 -2.93 -29.07
N ASP A 279 -1.92 -2.89 -30.05
CA ASP A 279 -1.58 -2.78 -31.47
C ASP A 279 -1.25 -1.33 -31.86
N THR A 280 -2.04 -0.38 -31.37
CA THR A 280 -1.92 1.03 -31.74
C THR A 280 -1.14 1.87 -30.72
N GLY A 281 -0.96 1.36 -29.50
CA GLY A 281 -0.38 2.08 -28.38
C GLY A 281 -1.28 3.19 -27.81
N ARG A 282 -2.51 3.33 -28.30
CA ARG A 282 -3.44 4.38 -27.91
C ARG A 282 -4.09 4.10 -26.55
N TYR A 283 -4.19 5.12 -25.70
CA TYR A 283 -4.93 5.06 -24.44
C TYR A 283 -6.43 5.29 -24.69
N TYR A 284 -7.27 4.50 -24.05
CA TYR A 284 -8.72 4.59 -24.23
C TYR A 284 -9.48 4.34 -22.92
N VAL A 285 -10.71 4.84 -22.85
CA VAL A 285 -11.61 4.60 -21.71
C VAL A 285 -12.12 3.15 -21.76
N ALA A 286 -11.71 2.33 -20.80
CA ALA A 286 -11.81 0.87 -20.78
C ALA A 286 -13.06 0.29 -20.09
N TYR A 287 -13.92 1.12 -19.51
CA TYR A 287 -15.08 0.65 -18.71
C TYR A 287 -16.07 -0.25 -19.52
N GLU A 288 -16.06 -0.16 -20.83
CA GLU A 288 -16.94 -0.96 -21.68
C GLU A 288 -16.32 -2.27 -22.17
N ASP A 289 -15.04 -2.55 -21.87
CA ASP A 289 -14.35 -3.77 -22.30
C ASP A 289 -15.01 -5.03 -21.71
N ASN A 290 -15.54 -4.90 -20.49
CA ASN A 290 -16.35 -5.95 -19.86
C ASN A 290 -17.61 -5.34 -19.24
N THR A 291 -18.53 -4.92 -20.10
CA THR A 291 -19.79 -4.28 -19.70
C THR A 291 -20.62 -5.15 -18.76
N GLU A 292 -20.68 -6.47 -18.98
CA GLU A 292 -21.46 -7.39 -18.12
C GLU A 292 -20.89 -7.42 -16.69
N LYS A 293 -19.58 -7.54 -16.56
CA LYS A 293 -18.88 -7.52 -15.26
C LYS A 293 -19.08 -6.17 -14.55
N MET A 294 -18.97 -5.06 -15.29
CA MET A 294 -19.17 -3.72 -14.75
C MET A 294 -20.60 -3.51 -14.25
N LEU A 295 -21.60 -3.90 -15.04
CA LEU A 295 -23.01 -3.81 -14.63
C LEU A 295 -23.30 -4.68 -13.41
N SER A 296 -22.75 -5.89 -13.37
CA SER A 296 -22.86 -6.78 -12.21
C SER A 296 -22.22 -6.17 -10.96
N LEU A 297 -21.02 -5.57 -11.06
CA LEU A 297 -20.39 -4.89 -9.94
C LEU A 297 -21.21 -3.71 -9.46
N ILE A 298 -21.68 -2.86 -10.37
CA ILE A 298 -22.53 -1.71 -10.04
C ILE A 298 -23.79 -2.16 -9.31
N ASP A 299 -24.45 -3.22 -9.78
CA ASP A 299 -25.65 -3.78 -9.13
C ASP A 299 -25.35 -4.27 -7.71
N LYS A 300 -24.29 -5.08 -7.52
CA LYS A 300 -23.85 -5.57 -6.21
C LYS A 300 -23.55 -4.43 -5.23
N VAL A 301 -22.76 -3.45 -5.66
CA VAL A 301 -22.33 -2.34 -4.79
C VAL A 301 -23.48 -1.38 -4.49
N THR A 302 -24.33 -1.07 -5.46
CA THR A 302 -25.51 -0.22 -5.22
C THR A 302 -26.57 -0.91 -4.34
N THR A 303 -26.71 -2.21 -4.45
CA THR A 303 -27.58 -3.02 -3.57
C THR A 303 -27.05 -2.98 -2.14
N MET A 304 -25.76 -3.24 -1.93
CA MET A 304 -25.12 -3.10 -0.62
C MET A 304 -25.26 -1.68 -0.07
N TYR A 305 -24.96 -0.67 -0.88
CA TYR A 305 -25.00 0.74 -0.44
C TYR A 305 -26.38 1.17 0.09
N LYS A 306 -27.47 0.61 -0.44
CA LYS A 306 -28.84 0.92 -0.06
C LYS A 306 -29.44 -0.02 0.99
N ALA A 307 -28.72 -1.07 1.37
CA ALA A 307 -29.21 -2.07 2.30
C ALA A 307 -29.19 -1.58 3.74
N ASN A 308 -30.11 -2.07 4.59
CA ASN A 308 -30.18 -1.72 6.00
C ASN A 308 -28.94 -2.19 6.80
N TYR A 309 -28.19 -3.17 6.29
CA TYR A 309 -26.94 -3.61 6.90
C TYR A 309 -25.72 -2.75 6.52
N SER A 310 -25.90 -1.67 5.77
CA SER A 310 -24.84 -0.81 5.27
C SER A 310 -24.99 0.61 5.80
N TYR A 311 -23.89 1.18 6.24
CA TYR A 311 -23.81 2.58 6.68
C TYR A 311 -22.62 3.30 6.02
N MET A 312 -22.91 4.07 4.97
CA MET A 312 -21.91 4.85 4.24
C MET A 312 -22.03 6.33 4.62
N TRP A 313 -20.99 6.84 5.29
CA TRP A 313 -20.97 8.20 5.84
C TRP A 313 -20.10 9.14 4.99
N PRO A 314 -20.41 10.45 4.94
CA PRO A 314 -19.58 11.40 4.20
C PRO A 314 -18.22 11.72 4.85
N SER A 315 -17.99 11.29 6.10
CA SER A 315 -16.73 11.55 6.82
C SER A 315 -16.05 10.25 7.25
N VAL A 316 -14.80 10.04 6.81
CA VAL A 316 -14.01 8.86 7.18
C VAL A 316 -13.77 8.75 8.70
N ASN A 317 -13.51 9.87 9.37
CA ASN A 317 -13.21 9.86 10.81
C ASN A 317 -14.41 9.42 11.64
N TYR A 318 -15.62 9.80 11.22
CA TYR A 318 -16.83 9.43 11.94
C TYR A 318 -17.13 7.94 11.86
N THR A 319 -17.00 7.33 10.67
CA THR A 319 -17.18 5.88 10.50
C THR A 319 -16.12 5.08 11.25
N ALA A 320 -14.88 5.57 11.30
CA ALA A 320 -13.82 4.93 12.06
C ALA A 320 -14.13 4.88 13.55
N LEU A 321 -14.65 5.98 14.12
CA LEU A 321 -15.06 6.03 15.52
C LEU A 321 -16.16 5.02 15.83
N LYS A 322 -17.19 4.93 14.99
CA LYS A 322 -18.28 3.99 15.19
C LYS A 322 -17.87 2.52 15.03
N PHE A 323 -16.92 2.24 14.15
CA PHE A 323 -16.32 0.91 14.09
C PHE A 323 -15.54 0.59 15.37
N ALA A 324 -14.74 1.51 15.89
CA ALA A 324 -13.99 1.35 17.14
C ALA A 324 -14.91 1.15 18.36
N GLU A 325 -16.11 1.72 18.34
CA GLU A 325 -17.17 1.51 19.34
C GLU A 325 -17.91 0.16 19.18
N GLY A 326 -17.64 -0.59 18.11
CA GLY A 326 -18.22 -1.91 17.88
C GLY A 326 -19.54 -1.92 17.10
N HIS A 327 -19.89 -0.82 16.41
CA HIS A 327 -21.15 -0.69 15.69
C HIS A 327 -21.15 -1.26 14.27
N SER A 328 -20.03 -1.87 13.82
CA SER A 328 -19.93 -2.44 12.47
C SER A 328 -19.10 -3.71 12.45
N LEU A 329 -19.56 -4.71 11.67
CA LEU A 329 -18.79 -5.95 11.46
C LEU A 329 -17.60 -5.72 10.53
N PHE A 330 -17.83 -5.10 9.38
CA PHE A 330 -16.79 -4.70 8.43
C PHE A 330 -16.75 -3.20 8.27
N GLN A 331 -15.56 -2.68 8.01
CA GLN A 331 -15.40 -1.30 7.58
C GLN A 331 -14.47 -1.22 6.36
N LEU A 332 -14.91 -0.49 5.34
CA LEU A 332 -14.08 -0.08 4.22
C LEU A 332 -13.17 1.05 4.70
N TYR A 333 -11.87 0.78 4.79
CA TYR A 333 -10.94 1.65 5.51
C TYR A 333 -9.62 1.86 4.75
N SER A 334 -8.68 2.57 5.36
CA SER A 334 -7.33 2.77 4.81
C SER A 334 -6.27 2.19 5.72
N THR A 335 -5.15 1.77 5.16
CA THR A 335 -4.02 1.22 5.93
C THR A 335 -3.41 2.24 6.89
N THR A 336 -3.40 3.54 6.56
CA THR A 336 -2.97 4.60 7.50
C THR A 336 -3.94 4.78 8.67
N GLY A 337 -5.23 4.53 8.46
CA GLY A 337 -6.24 4.61 9.51
C GLY A 337 -6.09 3.51 10.57
N LEU A 338 -5.44 2.39 10.24
CA LEU A 338 -5.18 1.29 11.20
C LEU A 338 -4.43 1.77 12.44
N ILE A 339 -3.53 2.75 12.29
CA ILE A 339 -2.77 3.33 13.42
C ILE A 339 -3.72 3.90 14.48
N SER A 340 -4.79 4.57 14.05
CA SER A 340 -5.80 5.09 14.98
C SER A 340 -6.59 3.96 15.62
N LEU A 341 -6.97 2.93 14.86
CA LEU A 341 -7.68 1.76 15.42
C LEU A 341 -6.82 0.97 16.41
N ALA A 342 -5.52 0.90 16.18
CA ALA A 342 -4.56 0.23 17.07
C ALA A 342 -4.49 0.87 18.47
N THR A 343 -4.91 2.11 18.63
CA THR A 343 -5.01 2.80 19.94
C THR A 343 -6.34 2.57 20.64
N GLU A 344 -7.31 1.99 19.96
CA GLU A 344 -8.65 1.71 20.49
C GLU A 344 -8.72 0.32 21.16
N LYS A 345 -9.83 0.05 21.86
CA LYS A 345 -10.03 -1.22 22.56
C LYS A 345 -10.60 -2.33 21.69
N ILE A 346 -10.94 -2.03 20.43
CA ILE A 346 -11.54 -3.00 19.53
C ILE A 346 -10.52 -4.06 19.09
N ARG A 347 -10.94 -5.30 19.06
CA ARG A 347 -10.18 -6.39 18.42
C ARG A 347 -10.54 -6.45 16.95
N PHE A 348 -9.69 -5.93 16.11
CA PHE A 348 -9.92 -5.91 14.68
C PHE A 348 -8.97 -6.85 13.90
N GLY A 349 -9.34 -7.16 12.68
CA GLY A 349 -8.51 -7.82 11.70
C GLY A 349 -8.46 -7.03 10.40
N VAL A 350 -7.44 -7.28 9.58
CA VAL A 350 -7.20 -6.60 8.31
C VAL A 350 -7.35 -7.59 7.15
N LEU A 351 -7.94 -7.16 6.04
CA LEU A 351 -8.16 -7.96 4.84
C LEU A 351 -7.88 -7.12 3.59
N PRO A 352 -7.40 -7.70 2.48
CA PRO A 352 -7.44 -7.02 1.20
C PRO A 352 -8.89 -6.75 0.77
N TYR A 353 -9.10 -5.81 -0.16
CA TYR A 353 -10.39 -5.72 -0.83
C TYR A 353 -10.72 -7.03 -1.56
N PRO A 354 -12.02 -7.41 -1.62
CA PRO A 354 -12.42 -8.68 -2.20
C PRO A 354 -12.22 -8.69 -3.72
N LYS A 355 -12.01 -9.88 -4.27
CA LYS A 355 -12.06 -10.15 -5.71
C LYS A 355 -13.49 -10.07 -6.23
N PHE A 356 -13.68 -9.91 -7.54
CA PHE A 356 -14.99 -9.95 -8.15
C PHE A 356 -15.68 -11.32 -7.94
N ASP A 357 -14.95 -12.40 -8.25
CA ASP A 357 -15.38 -13.79 -8.09
C ASP A 357 -14.17 -14.72 -7.84
N GLU A 358 -14.42 -16.02 -7.69
CA GLU A 358 -13.36 -17.01 -7.46
C GLU A 358 -12.47 -17.26 -8.70
N LYS A 359 -12.92 -16.89 -9.91
CA LYS A 359 -12.15 -17.04 -11.16
C LYS A 359 -11.04 -15.99 -11.28
N GLN A 360 -11.21 -14.85 -10.65
CA GLN A 360 -10.13 -13.85 -10.57
C GLN A 360 -8.99 -14.45 -9.73
N GLU A 361 -7.81 -14.59 -10.31
CA GLU A 361 -6.68 -15.26 -9.66
C GLU A 361 -6.08 -14.44 -8.52
N ASN A 362 -5.83 -13.16 -8.75
CA ASN A 362 -5.08 -12.31 -7.85
C ASN A 362 -5.96 -11.26 -7.20
N TYR A 363 -5.64 -10.93 -5.95
CA TYR A 363 -6.13 -9.71 -5.33
C TYR A 363 -5.54 -8.50 -6.04
N ARG A 364 -6.25 -7.36 -5.98
CA ARG A 364 -5.78 -6.06 -6.48
C ARG A 364 -6.06 -5.01 -5.42
N SER A 365 -5.05 -4.28 -5.02
CA SER A 365 -5.14 -3.19 -4.05
C SER A 365 -4.88 -1.87 -4.75
N LEU A 366 -5.80 -0.92 -4.63
CA LEU A 366 -5.67 0.37 -5.28
C LEU A 366 -4.59 1.21 -4.58
N ASN A 367 -3.51 1.55 -5.28
CA ASN A 367 -2.64 2.62 -4.81
C ASN A 367 -3.34 3.97 -4.99
N TRP A 368 -3.75 4.55 -3.87
CA TRP A 368 -4.44 5.85 -3.85
C TRP A 368 -3.49 7.01 -3.56
N ASN A 369 -2.27 6.76 -3.13
CA ASN A 369 -1.41 7.81 -2.62
C ASN A 369 -0.14 7.97 -3.48
N GLY A 370 0.99 7.58 -2.98
CA GLY A 370 2.27 8.04 -3.46
C GLY A 370 2.87 7.27 -4.62
N LEU A 371 3.58 8.01 -5.45
CA LEU A 371 4.40 7.51 -6.55
C LEU A 371 5.73 8.25 -6.53
N MET A 372 6.80 7.60 -6.98
CA MET A 372 8.12 8.20 -7.16
C MET A 372 8.31 8.66 -8.60
N GLY A 373 9.04 9.77 -8.78
CA GLY A 373 9.56 10.20 -10.06
C GLY A 373 10.97 10.77 -9.90
N VAL A 374 11.87 10.47 -10.82
CA VAL A 374 13.21 11.06 -10.86
C VAL A 374 13.22 12.20 -11.89
N PRO A 375 13.51 13.45 -11.49
CA PRO A 375 13.54 14.56 -12.43
C PRO A 375 14.56 14.35 -13.56
N ALA A 376 14.19 14.67 -14.79
CA ALA A 376 15.04 14.48 -15.95
C ALA A 376 16.31 15.38 -15.95
N SER A 377 16.36 16.41 -15.09
CA SER A 377 17.56 17.22 -14.86
C SER A 377 18.71 16.40 -14.25
N VAL A 378 18.43 15.34 -13.51
CA VAL A 378 19.44 14.41 -12.95
C VAL A 378 20.36 13.85 -14.02
N ASN A 379 19.83 13.58 -15.23
CA ASN A 379 20.63 13.06 -16.35
C ASN A 379 21.59 14.12 -16.96
N LYS A 380 21.28 15.41 -16.82
CA LYS A 380 22.04 16.50 -17.45
C LYS A 380 23.02 17.18 -16.51
N ALA A 381 22.58 17.48 -15.31
CA ALA A 381 23.30 18.28 -14.32
C ALA A 381 23.65 17.48 -13.05
N GLY A 382 22.90 16.40 -12.78
CA GLY A 382 23.04 15.58 -11.59
C GLY A 382 23.94 14.35 -11.78
N ASN A 383 23.77 13.42 -10.89
CA ASN A 383 24.52 12.16 -10.88
C ASN A 383 23.54 10.97 -10.91
N PRO A 384 23.14 10.48 -12.09
CA PRO A 384 22.18 9.38 -12.19
C PRO A 384 22.67 8.09 -11.55
N GLN A 385 24.00 7.83 -11.50
CA GLN A 385 24.57 6.69 -10.81
C GLN A 385 24.30 6.79 -9.28
N MET A 386 24.58 7.94 -8.68
CA MET A 386 24.33 8.19 -7.27
C MET A 386 22.83 8.07 -6.95
N VAL A 387 21.96 8.63 -7.81
CA VAL A 387 20.50 8.57 -7.62
C VAL A 387 20.01 7.12 -7.64
N GLY A 388 20.44 6.32 -8.62
CA GLY A 388 20.07 4.90 -8.69
C GLY A 388 20.53 4.12 -7.46
N GLU A 389 21.78 4.32 -7.02
CA GLU A 389 22.31 3.65 -5.81
C GLU A 389 21.58 4.05 -4.53
N VAL A 390 21.22 5.34 -4.38
CA VAL A 390 20.42 5.79 -3.22
C VAL A 390 19.03 5.15 -3.22
N LEU A 391 18.37 5.09 -4.37
CA LEU A 391 17.04 4.48 -4.48
C LEU A 391 17.06 2.97 -4.14
N GLU A 392 18.06 2.25 -4.60
CA GLU A 392 18.25 0.83 -4.25
C GLU A 392 18.47 0.65 -2.75
N LEU A 393 19.34 1.45 -2.13
CA LEU A 393 19.61 1.35 -0.69
C LEU A 393 18.41 1.79 0.16
N LEU A 394 17.68 2.82 -0.25
CA LEU A 394 16.43 3.23 0.41
C LEU A 394 15.39 2.10 0.37
N GLY A 395 15.24 1.42 -0.76
CA GLY A 395 14.37 0.25 -0.88
C GLY A 395 14.84 -0.90 0.01
N TYR A 396 16.11 -1.27 -0.09
CA TYR A 396 16.71 -2.38 0.65
C TYR A 396 16.64 -2.21 2.17
N TYR A 397 17.05 -1.04 2.68
CA TYR A 397 17.02 -0.78 4.13
C TYR A 397 15.63 -0.48 4.69
N THR A 398 14.58 -0.49 3.88
CA THR A 398 13.20 -0.27 4.36
C THR A 398 12.61 -1.49 5.08
N GLY A 399 13.22 -2.68 5.04
CA GLY A 399 12.66 -3.88 5.70
C GLY A 399 12.32 -3.69 7.18
N THR A 400 13.25 -3.10 7.96
CA THR A 400 13.02 -2.77 9.38
C THR A 400 11.94 -1.71 9.59
N VAL A 401 11.92 -0.69 8.72
CA VAL A 401 10.89 0.36 8.73
C VAL A 401 9.50 -0.24 8.46
N LYS A 402 9.40 -1.14 7.48
CA LYS A 402 8.16 -1.84 7.14
C LYS A 402 7.64 -2.67 8.32
N THR A 403 8.51 -3.42 8.98
CA THR A 403 8.16 -4.18 10.17
C THR A 403 7.64 -3.27 11.29
N ALA A 404 8.37 -2.21 11.61
CA ALA A 404 7.96 -1.25 12.64
C ALA A 404 6.64 -0.54 12.28
N TYR A 405 6.42 -0.26 11.00
CA TYR A 405 5.17 0.34 10.51
C TYR A 405 3.98 -0.62 10.64
N TYR A 406 4.17 -1.92 10.33
CA TYR A 406 3.15 -2.94 10.57
C TYR A 406 2.81 -3.05 12.06
N GLU A 407 3.82 -3.11 12.93
CA GLU A 407 3.60 -3.15 14.38
C GLU A 407 2.82 -1.94 14.90
N LEU A 408 3.09 -0.75 14.35
CA LEU A 408 2.33 0.46 14.68
C LEU A 408 0.87 0.38 14.18
N GLN A 409 0.66 -0.13 12.96
CA GLN A 409 -0.67 -0.29 12.37
C GLN A 409 -1.52 -1.33 13.10
N LEU A 410 -0.90 -2.40 13.60
CA LEU A 410 -1.60 -3.52 14.26
C LEU A 410 -1.69 -3.34 15.78
N GLY A 411 -0.92 -2.41 16.36
CA GLY A 411 -0.82 -2.22 17.81
C GLY A 411 -0.22 -3.42 18.55
N ALA A 412 0.48 -4.30 17.83
CA ALA A 412 1.07 -5.53 18.35
C ALA A 412 2.33 -5.91 17.56
N LYS A 413 3.19 -6.74 18.14
CA LYS A 413 4.31 -7.33 17.41
C LYS A 413 3.81 -8.18 16.23
N VAL A 414 4.52 -8.13 15.10
CA VAL A 414 4.18 -8.95 13.92
C VAL A 414 4.05 -10.43 14.30
N SER A 415 4.93 -10.94 15.15
CA SER A 415 4.86 -12.32 15.63
C SER A 415 3.61 -12.69 16.44
N GLU A 416 2.91 -11.69 17.00
CA GLU A 416 1.67 -11.86 17.77
C GLU A 416 0.42 -11.64 16.91
N ALA A 417 0.57 -10.97 15.75
CA ALA A 417 -0.48 -10.63 14.80
C ALA A 417 -0.16 -11.11 13.38
N GLN A 418 0.39 -12.32 13.25
CA GLN A 418 0.92 -12.85 11.99
C GLN A 418 -0.14 -12.89 10.88
N GLU A 419 -1.37 -13.32 11.17
CA GLU A 419 -2.44 -13.35 10.16
C GLU A 419 -2.73 -11.96 9.59
N ASP A 420 -2.74 -10.92 10.44
CA ASP A 420 -2.93 -9.54 9.99
C ASP A 420 -1.73 -9.01 9.19
N ALA A 421 -0.51 -9.36 9.59
CA ALA A 421 0.71 -9.03 8.86
C ALA A 421 0.75 -9.70 7.47
N ASP A 422 0.32 -10.97 7.38
CA ASP A 422 0.19 -11.69 6.10
C ASP A 422 -0.83 -11.01 5.17
N MET A 423 -1.94 -10.50 5.72
CA MET A 423 -2.93 -9.74 4.94
C MET A 423 -2.37 -8.41 4.45
N LEU A 424 -1.61 -7.70 5.29
CA LEU A 424 -0.90 -6.48 4.86
C LEU A 424 0.10 -6.79 3.74
N ASP A 425 0.81 -7.90 3.82
CA ASP A 425 1.73 -8.35 2.76
C ASP A 425 0.99 -8.62 1.44
N ILE A 426 -0.18 -9.27 1.49
CA ILE A 426 -1.03 -9.47 0.30
C ILE A 426 -1.44 -8.11 -0.27
N ILE A 427 -1.86 -7.16 0.56
CA ILE A 427 -2.26 -5.82 0.14
C ILE A 427 -1.10 -5.12 -0.57
N TRP A 428 0.09 -5.09 0.03
CA TRP A 428 1.25 -4.40 -0.55
C TRP A 428 1.77 -5.06 -1.83
N LYS A 429 1.80 -6.39 -1.89
CA LYS A 429 2.23 -7.13 -3.09
C LYS A 429 1.23 -7.02 -4.25
N SER A 430 -0.03 -6.76 -3.95
CA SER A 430 -1.11 -6.66 -4.95
C SER A 430 -1.41 -5.22 -5.40
N LEU A 431 -0.58 -4.24 -5.02
CA LEU A 431 -0.78 -2.85 -5.42
C LEU A 431 -0.78 -2.71 -6.94
N VAL A 432 -1.76 -1.96 -7.42
CA VAL A 432 -1.88 -1.49 -8.80
C VAL A 432 -2.45 -0.07 -8.78
N SER A 433 -2.33 0.63 -9.89
CA SER A 433 -3.00 1.91 -10.10
C SER A 433 -3.59 1.94 -11.51
N ASP A 434 -4.07 3.09 -11.93
CA ASP A 434 -4.74 3.28 -13.21
C ASP A 434 -4.35 4.61 -13.84
N ILE A 435 -4.06 4.61 -15.12
CA ILE A 435 -3.75 5.82 -15.89
C ILE A 435 -4.92 6.83 -15.82
N GLY A 436 -6.15 6.35 -15.66
CA GLY A 436 -7.31 7.21 -15.45
C GLY A 436 -7.21 8.04 -14.17
N LEU A 437 -6.59 7.50 -13.09
CA LEU A 437 -6.30 8.28 -11.88
C LEU A 437 -5.22 9.33 -12.14
N VAL A 438 -4.14 8.95 -12.81
CA VAL A 438 -3.06 9.87 -13.20
C VAL A 438 -3.61 11.03 -14.01
N CYS A 439 -4.57 10.79 -14.90
CA CYS A 439 -5.19 11.79 -15.76
C CYS A 439 -6.43 12.49 -15.16
N CYS A 440 -6.81 12.16 -13.91
CA CYS A 440 -8.10 12.55 -13.31
C CYS A 440 -8.38 14.06 -13.42
N ASN A 441 -7.43 14.90 -13.06
CA ASN A 441 -7.61 16.36 -13.01
C ASN A 441 -7.23 17.08 -14.32
N SER A 442 -6.73 16.38 -15.33
CA SER A 442 -6.12 17.01 -16.50
C SER A 442 -6.80 16.64 -17.82
N SER A 443 -7.74 15.71 -17.83
CA SER A 443 -8.28 15.17 -19.07
C SER A 443 -9.83 15.16 -19.14
N GLY A 444 -10.40 16.31 -19.43
CA GLY A 444 -11.84 16.41 -19.72
C GLY A 444 -12.71 15.97 -18.54
N SER A 445 -13.59 14.96 -18.76
CA SER A 445 -14.47 14.40 -17.73
C SER A 445 -13.89 13.13 -17.08
N MET A 446 -12.57 12.96 -17.03
CA MET A 446 -11.95 11.78 -16.43
C MET A 446 -12.26 11.66 -14.93
N ASP A 447 -12.33 12.79 -14.22
CA ASP A 447 -12.75 12.85 -12.82
C ASP A 447 -14.13 12.20 -12.61
N ASN A 448 -15.10 12.48 -13.48
CA ASN A 448 -16.41 11.86 -13.43
C ASN A 448 -16.32 10.33 -13.62
N LEU A 449 -15.46 9.85 -14.52
CA LEU A 449 -15.29 8.40 -14.73
C LEU A 449 -14.64 7.74 -13.50
N VAL A 450 -13.63 8.37 -12.91
CA VAL A 450 -13.01 7.89 -11.66
C VAL A 450 -14.04 7.77 -10.54
N TYR A 451 -14.91 8.77 -10.39
CA TYR A 451 -15.94 8.81 -9.34
C TYR A 451 -17.29 8.21 -9.77
N MET A 452 -17.35 7.48 -10.87
CA MET A 452 -18.61 6.94 -11.42
C MET A 452 -19.39 6.09 -10.41
N LEU A 453 -18.74 5.13 -9.77
CA LEU A 453 -19.41 4.19 -8.88
C LEU A 453 -20.06 4.86 -7.67
N PRO A 454 -19.34 5.69 -6.86
CA PRO A 454 -19.99 6.45 -5.80
C PRO A 454 -21.13 7.36 -6.32
N MET A 455 -20.94 8.05 -7.45
CA MET A 455 -21.99 8.90 -8.01
C MET A 455 -23.25 8.13 -8.41
N ILE A 456 -23.13 6.89 -8.87
CA ILE A 456 -24.28 6.01 -9.18
C ILE A 456 -24.94 5.53 -7.89
N CYS A 457 -24.15 5.17 -6.87
CA CYS A 457 -24.67 4.75 -5.57
C CYS A 457 -25.52 5.84 -4.89
N GLU A 458 -25.08 7.09 -4.95
CA GLU A 458 -25.75 8.24 -4.31
C GLU A 458 -27.01 8.70 -5.08
N SER A 459 -27.15 8.38 -6.36
CA SER A 459 -28.23 8.91 -7.18
C SER A 459 -29.05 7.81 -7.88
N PRO A 460 -30.33 7.60 -7.50
CA PRO A 460 -31.19 6.62 -8.15
C PRO A 460 -31.50 6.94 -9.63
N LYS A 461 -31.19 8.16 -10.09
CA LYS A 461 -31.41 8.60 -11.47
C LYS A 461 -30.22 8.32 -12.39
N LYS A 462 -29.04 8.03 -11.83
CA LYS A 462 -27.84 7.74 -12.61
C LYS A 462 -27.73 6.23 -12.85
N ASN A 463 -27.38 5.86 -14.06
CA ASN A 463 -27.04 4.49 -14.43
C ASN A 463 -25.83 4.49 -15.37
N PHE A 464 -25.18 3.34 -15.49
CA PHE A 464 -23.95 3.17 -16.25
C PHE A 464 -24.05 3.72 -17.68
N SER A 465 -25.06 3.30 -18.44
CA SER A 465 -25.18 3.69 -19.86
C SER A 465 -25.36 5.20 -20.05
N SER A 466 -26.19 5.84 -19.22
CA SER A 466 -26.37 7.30 -19.28
C SER A 466 -25.12 8.04 -18.83
N PHE A 467 -24.40 7.49 -17.86
CA PHE A 467 -23.17 8.05 -17.34
C PHE A 467 -22.05 8.00 -18.39
N MET A 468 -21.84 6.85 -19.03
CA MET A 468 -20.87 6.68 -20.12
C MET A 468 -21.16 7.61 -21.30
N ARG A 469 -22.42 7.69 -21.74
CA ARG A 469 -22.84 8.59 -22.82
C ARG A 469 -22.50 10.06 -22.56
N SER A 470 -22.58 10.48 -21.30
CA SER A 470 -22.34 11.88 -20.94
C SER A 470 -20.86 12.21 -20.76
N ASN A 471 -19.97 11.25 -20.46
CA ASN A 471 -18.62 11.55 -20.02
C ASN A 471 -17.53 10.90 -20.91
N LYS A 472 -17.77 9.77 -21.57
CA LYS A 472 -16.76 9.00 -22.30
C LYS A 472 -16.04 9.82 -23.38
N ASP A 473 -16.79 10.49 -24.26
CA ASP A 473 -16.20 11.24 -25.38
C ASP A 473 -15.35 12.42 -24.91
N SER A 474 -15.76 13.09 -23.83
CA SER A 474 -15.00 14.18 -23.23
C SER A 474 -13.71 13.66 -22.56
N ALA A 475 -13.80 12.57 -21.82
CA ALA A 475 -12.64 11.91 -21.19
C ALA A 475 -11.67 11.40 -22.25
N GLN A 476 -12.16 10.75 -23.32
CA GLN A 476 -11.33 10.27 -24.42
C GLN A 476 -10.57 11.40 -25.12
N LYS A 477 -11.24 12.51 -25.45
CA LYS A 477 -10.58 13.70 -25.99
C LYS A 477 -9.52 14.27 -25.05
N GLY A 478 -9.77 14.17 -23.74
CA GLY A 478 -8.79 14.54 -22.73
C GLY A 478 -7.54 13.65 -22.79
N LEU A 479 -7.73 12.32 -22.86
CA LEU A 479 -6.61 11.37 -23.04
C LEU A 479 -5.83 11.62 -24.31
N ASP A 480 -6.55 11.78 -25.44
CA ASP A 480 -5.92 12.08 -26.75
C ASP A 480 -5.03 13.34 -26.69
N LYS A 481 -5.47 14.37 -25.97
CA LYS A 481 -4.69 15.58 -25.75
C LYS A 481 -3.49 15.36 -24.83
N VAL A 482 -3.66 14.62 -23.73
CA VAL A 482 -2.60 14.35 -22.75
C VAL A 482 -1.48 13.54 -23.37
N PHE A 483 -1.81 12.48 -24.10
CA PHE A 483 -0.85 11.57 -24.73
C PHE A 483 -0.52 11.91 -26.17
N LYS A 484 -1.04 13.02 -26.73
CA LYS A 484 -0.77 13.50 -28.10
C LYS A 484 -1.08 12.44 -29.17
N GLN A 485 -2.18 11.71 -29.02
CA GLN A 485 -2.62 10.61 -29.89
C GLN A 485 -3.84 10.97 -30.74
#